data_83ae3b12f2dcb989a372483059a51cd6
#
_entry.id   83ae3b12f2dcb989a372483059a51cd6
#
_cell.length_a   1.000
_cell.length_b   1.000
_cell.length_c   1.000
_cell.angle_alpha   90.00
_cell.angle_beta   90.00
_cell.angle_gamma   90.00
#
_symmetry.space_group_name_H-M   'P 1'
#
loop_
_entity.id
_entity.type
_entity.pdbx_description
1 polymer ?
#
loop_
_entity_poly.entity_id
_entity_poly.type
_entity_poly.pdbx_seq_one_letter_code
_entity_poly.pdbx_strand_id
1 'polypeptide(L)'
;MTFNPLEELTLRQLRLRTSMKWRAHPADVLPLWVAEMDVNLAPTVADALRRAIDNGDTGYPCGTDLAEAVCEFASRRWQWHDLEVSRTAIVPDVMLGIVEMLRLVTDRGDAVIVNPPVYAPFYAFVSHDGRRVIQAPLDGDGRIDLDALEEAFARATASGGRVAYLLCNPHNPTGSVPTVDELCGVAGLARRFRVRVVSDEIHAPVILSGSRFTPYLTVPGAEDALAVISASKAWSLSGLKAALAIAGPEAAADLRRMPEEVSHGPSHLGVIGHAEAFRTGGDWLDALLDGLDANRTLLGDLIAEHLPGVKYQRPQGTYLAWLDCRELGFEDTGAEEAAEGLAVVADLSGPARWFLDHARVALSSGHVFGTGGAGHVRLNFATSQAILTEAISRMGRALEKGR
;
A
#
# COMPACT_ATOMS: atom_id res chain seq x y z
N MET A 1 18.98 -21.16 13.39
CA MET A 1 18.55 -20.18 12.38
C MET A 1 17.20 -19.65 12.86
N THR A 2 17.05 -18.34 12.91
CA THR A 2 15.76 -17.72 13.24
C THR A 2 14.77 -18.05 12.10
N PHE A 3 13.53 -18.36 12.43
CA PHE A 3 12.48 -18.61 11.45
C PHE A 3 12.30 -17.38 10.53
N ASN A 4 12.28 -17.57 9.22
CA ASN A 4 12.05 -16.51 8.24
C ASN A 4 10.97 -16.96 7.24
N PRO A 5 9.76 -16.36 7.28
CA PRO A 5 8.66 -16.72 6.39
C PRO A 5 8.99 -16.61 4.89
N LEU A 6 9.92 -15.71 4.51
CA LEU A 6 10.32 -15.51 3.11
C LEU A 6 11.17 -16.65 2.53
N GLU A 7 11.77 -17.49 3.39
CA GLU A 7 12.66 -18.57 2.96
C GLU A 7 11.97 -19.95 2.95
N GLU A 8 10.67 -20.04 3.28
CA GLU A 8 9.96 -21.32 3.38
C GLU A 8 9.62 -21.94 2.02
N LEU A 9 9.48 -21.11 0.96
CA LEU A 9 8.97 -21.55 -0.33
C LEU A 9 10.04 -21.52 -1.42
N THR A 10 10.15 -22.63 -2.11
CA THR A 10 10.96 -22.72 -3.34
C THR A 10 10.24 -22.05 -4.51
N LEU A 11 11.00 -21.59 -5.51
CA LEU A 11 10.44 -21.07 -6.76
C LEU A 11 9.49 -22.07 -7.45
N ARG A 12 9.77 -23.38 -7.34
CA ARG A 12 8.89 -24.44 -7.88
C ARG A 12 7.52 -24.45 -7.20
N GLN A 13 7.48 -24.31 -5.88
CA GLN A 13 6.22 -24.25 -5.12
C GLN A 13 5.46 -22.97 -5.42
N LEU A 14 6.14 -21.83 -5.51
CA LEU A 14 5.53 -20.53 -5.85
C LEU A 14 4.88 -20.56 -7.25
N ARG A 15 5.48 -21.21 -8.23
CA ARG A 15 4.93 -21.39 -9.58
C ARG A 15 3.64 -22.22 -9.65
N LEU A 16 3.29 -22.96 -8.60
CA LEU A 16 2.00 -23.65 -8.49
C LEU A 16 0.86 -22.70 -8.09
N ARG A 17 1.19 -21.50 -7.61
CA ARG A 17 0.18 -20.50 -7.23
C ARG A 17 -0.56 -19.97 -8.44
N THR A 18 -1.83 -19.64 -8.23
CA THR A 18 -2.75 -19.19 -9.28
C THR A 18 -3.11 -17.72 -9.18
N SER A 19 -2.49 -17.00 -8.23
CA SER A 19 -2.68 -15.56 -8.07
C SER A 19 -2.12 -14.76 -9.24
N MET A 20 -2.53 -13.50 -9.34
CA MET A 20 -2.09 -12.58 -10.38
C MET A 20 -0.57 -12.51 -10.48
N LYS A 21 0.14 -12.45 -9.34
CA LYS A 21 1.60 -12.39 -9.28
C LYS A 21 2.25 -13.49 -10.13
N TRP A 22 1.78 -14.73 -9.99
CA TRP A 22 2.41 -15.91 -10.57
C TRP A 22 1.83 -16.37 -11.90
N ARG A 23 0.67 -15.82 -12.33
CA ARG A 23 0.01 -16.19 -13.60
C ARG A 23 0.07 -15.15 -14.70
N ALA A 24 0.35 -13.88 -14.39
CA ALA A 24 0.32 -12.82 -15.40
C ALA A 24 1.46 -12.91 -16.42
N HIS A 25 2.54 -13.61 -16.09
CA HIS A 25 3.73 -13.72 -16.94
C HIS A 25 4.12 -15.19 -17.19
N PRO A 26 4.85 -15.48 -18.31
CA PRO A 26 5.42 -16.80 -18.57
C PRO A 26 6.32 -17.32 -17.45
N ALA A 27 6.47 -18.64 -17.36
CA ALA A 27 7.16 -19.31 -16.25
C ALA A 27 8.67 -19.00 -16.13
N ASP A 28 9.31 -18.45 -17.16
CA ASP A 28 10.72 -18.02 -17.16
C ASP A 28 10.91 -16.61 -16.58
N VAL A 29 9.82 -15.85 -16.41
CA VAL A 29 9.83 -14.51 -15.80
C VAL A 29 9.79 -14.60 -14.28
N LEU A 30 10.59 -13.81 -13.60
CA LEU A 30 10.52 -13.61 -12.14
C LEU A 30 9.60 -12.43 -11.83
N PRO A 31 8.45 -12.66 -11.15
CA PRO A 31 7.45 -11.62 -10.92
C PRO A 31 7.73 -10.85 -9.62
N LEU A 32 8.30 -9.66 -9.73
CA LEU A 32 8.55 -8.74 -8.60
C LEU A 32 7.73 -7.45 -8.74
N TRP A 33 6.56 -7.49 -9.37
CA TRP A 33 5.76 -6.33 -9.75
C TRP A 33 4.59 -6.03 -8.81
N VAL A 34 3.78 -7.03 -8.47
CA VAL A 34 2.58 -6.84 -7.65
C VAL A 34 2.88 -6.96 -6.16
N ALA A 35 2.14 -6.21 -5.33
CA ALA A 35 2.29 -6.21 -3.88
C ALA A 35 1.61 -7.45 -3.22
N GLU A 36 2.12 -8.65 -3.58
CA GLU A 36 1.85 -9.94 -2.95
C GLU A 36 3.17 -10.55 -2.46
N MET A 37 3.20 -11.12 -1.26
CA MET A 37 4.41 -11.74 -0.70
C MET A 37 4.51 -13.21 -1.06
N ASP A 38 5.74 -13.71 -1.16
CA ASP A 38 6.05 -15.10 -1.42
C ASP A 38 6.23 -15.89 -0.11
N VAL A 39 5.17 -15.91 0.70
CA VAL A 39 5.13 -16.56 2.02
C VAL A 39 3.99 -17.56 2.11
N ASN A 40 4.07 -18.50 3.05
CA ASN A 40 2.90 -19.22 3.53
C ASN A 40 2.03 -18.31 4.41
N LEU A 41 0.76 -18.66 4.59
CA LEU A 41 -0.07 -18.01 5.61
C LEU A 41 0.55 -18.20 7.00
N ALA A 42 0.40 -17.20 7.86
CA ALA A 42 0.68 -17.37 9.28
C ALA A 42 -0.09 -18.61 9.81
N PRO A 43 0.54 -19.51 10.55
CA PRO A 43 -0.10 -20.77 10.97
C PRO A 43 -1.44 -20.57 11.67
N THR A 44 -1.53 -19.60 12.58
CA THR A 44 -2.78 -19.29 13.32
C THR A 44 -3.90 -18.84 12.39
N VAL A 45 -3.59 -18.03 11.39
CA VAL A 45 -4.55 -17.60 10.36
C VAL A 45 -5.01 -18.77 9.51
N ALA A 46 -4.07 -19.62 9.06
CA ALA A 46 -4.40 -20.81 8.27
C ALA A 46 -5.32 -21.77 9.04
N ASP A 47 -5.08 -21.96 10.34
CA ASP A 47 -5.87 -22.83 11.18
C ASP A 47 -7.27 -22.25 11.48
N ALA A 48 -7.38 -20.93 11.65
CA ALA A 48 -8.67 -20.27 11.80
C ALA A 48 -9.54 -20.43 10.55
N LEU A 49 -8.96 -20.24 9.37
CA LEU A 49 -9.65 -20.43 8.09
C LEU A 49 -10.08 -21.90 7.87
N ARG A 50 -9.23 -22.88 8.20
CA ARG A 50 -9.58 -24.30 8.11
C ARG A 50 -10.75 -24.63 9.03
N ARG A 51 -10.71 -24.18 10.29
CA ARG A 51 -11.82 -24.38 11.24
C ARG A 51 -13.14 -23.82 10.72
N ALA A 52 -13.12 -22.60 10.15
CA ALA A 52 -14.31 -21.99 9.60
C ALA A 52 -14.88 -22.80 8.41
N ILE A 53 -14.02 -23.28 7.51
CA ILE A 53 -14.41 -24.13 6.38
C ILE A 53 -14.97 -25.46 6.86
N ASP A 54 -14.31 -26.14 7.82
CA ASP A 54 -14.73 -27.42 8.37
C ASP A 54 -16.08 -27.33 9.10
N ASN A 55 -16.37 -26.17 9.69
CA ASN A 55 -17.66 -25.90 10.32
C ASN A 55 -18.76 -25.45 9.33
N GLY A 56 -18.42 -25.22 8.05
CA GLY A 56 -19.36 -24.68 7.07
C GLY A 56 -19.71 -23.20 7.34
N ASP A 57 -18.88 -22.45 8.07
CA ASP A 57 -19.09 -21.06 8.46
C ASP A 57 -18.72 -20.12 7.32
N THR A 58 -19.60 -20.03 6.32
CA THR A 58 -19.40 -19.29 5.07
C THR A 58 -20.53 -18.29 4.79
N GLY A 59 -21.23 -17.85 5.83
CA GLY A 59 -22.32 -16.87 5.76
C GLY A 59 -21.86 -15.42 5.58
N TYR A 60 -22.74 -14.48 5.83
CA TYR A 60 -22.39 -13.05 5.83
C TYR A 60 -21.62 -12.68 7.10
N PRO A 61 -20.62 -11.78 7.00
CA PRO A 61 -19.90 -11.32 8.19
C PRO A 61 -20.81 -10.53 9.12
N CYS A 62 -20.62 -10.72 10.43
CA CYS A 62 -21.33 -10.00 11.47
C CYS A 62 -20.45 -9.88 12.70
N GLY A 63 -20.74 -8.91 13.56
CA GLY A 63 -20.01 -8.72 14.82
C GLY A 63 -18.85 -7.75 14.74
N THR A 64 -18.08 -7.68 15.82
CA THR A 64 -17.03 -6.68 16.05
C THR A 64 -15.63 -7.28 16.13
N ASP A 65 -15.47 -8.57 15.88
CA ASP A 65 -14.22 -9.31 16.07
C ASP A 65 -13.00 -8.67 15.36
N LEU A 66 -13.18 -8.20 14.12
CA LEU A 66 -12.10 -7.52 13.39
C LEU A 66 -11.77 -6.17 14.04
N ALA A 67 -12.79 -5.41 14.43
CA ALA A 67 -12.59 -4.12 15.08
C ALA A 67 -11.88 -4.27 16.44
N GLU A 68 -12.30 -5.24 17.24
CA GLU A 68 -11.68 -5.55 18.54
C GLU A 68 -10.23 -5.97 18.35
N ALA A 69 -9.94 -6.87 17.40
CA ALA A 69 -8.58 -7.32 17.10
C ALA A 69 -7.67 -6.16 16.64
N VAL A 70 -8.21 -5.23 15.84
CA VAL A 70 -7.46 -4.02 15.42
C VAL A 70 -7.23 -3.08 16.60
N CYS A 71 -8.22 -2.85 17.47
CA CYS A 71 -8.05 -2.02 18.68
C CYS A 71 -6.95 -2.59 19.59
N GLU A 72 -6.97 -3.91 19.85
CA GLU A 72 -5.94 -4.57 20.66
C GLU A 72 -4.55 -4.47 20.01
N PHE A 73 -4.46 -4.69 18.70
CA PHE A 73 -3.21 -4.58 17.95
C PHE A 73 -2.65 -3.16 17.97
N ALA A 74 -3.50 -2.16 17.70
CA ALA A 74 -3.14 -0.75 17.71
C ALA A 74 -2.63 -0.30 19.08
N SER A 75 -3.29 -0.72 20.15
CA SER A 75 -2.85 -0.45 21.52
C SER A 75 -1.47 -1.03 21.82
N ARG A 76 -1.21 -2.29 21.44
CA ARG A 76 0.07 -2.97 21.68
C ARG A 76 1.19 -2.45 20.79
N ARG A 77 0.92 -2.24 19.50
CA ARG A 77 1.95 -2.01 18.48
C ARG A 77 2.22 -0.53 18.24
N TRP A 78 1.17 0.32 18.30
CA TRP A 78 1.25 1.75 17.97
C TRP A 78 1.00 2.68 19.16
N GLN A 79 0.76 2.13 20.35
CA GLN A 79 0.41 2.90 21.56
C GLN A 79 -0.87 3.73 21.37
N TRP A 80 -1.77 3.28 20.50
CA TRP A 80 -3.06 3.92 20.26
C TRP A 80 -4.12 3.29 21.15
N HIS A 81 -4.35 3.89 22.33
CA HIS A 81 -5.18 3.30 23.40
C HIS A 81 -6.64 3.75 23.39
N ASP A 82 -6.97 4.81 22.62
CA ASP A 82 -8.30 5.42 22.55
C ASP A 82 -9.05 5.09 21.25
N LEU A 83 -8.60 4.09 20.51
CA LEU A 83 -9.37 3.55 19.40
C LEU A 83 -10.57 2.75 19.93
N GLU A 84 -11.77 3.19 19.54
CA GLU A 84 -13.02 2.58 19.98
C GLU A 84 -13.69 1.81 18.83
N VAL A 85 -14.21 0.61 19.14
CA VAL A 85 -15.01 -0.21 18.20
C VAL A 85 -16.20 0.56 17.65
N SER A 86 -16.81 1.43 18.47
CA SER A 86 -17.97 2.27 18.09
C SER A 86 -17.69 3.28 16.97
N ARG A 87 -16.41 3.52 16.66
CA ARG A 87 -15.94 4.42 15.60
C ARG A 87 -15.37 3.66 14.40
N THR A 88 -15.80 2.42 14.19
CA THR A 88 -15.33 1.58 13.09
C THR A 88 -16.49 1.02 12.26
N ALA A 89 -16.16 0.65 11.00
CA ALA A 89 -17.07 -0.06 10.12
C ALA A 89 -16.29 -1.05 9.24
N ILE A 90 -16.79 -2.27 9.06
CA ILE A 90 -16.19 -3.21 8.11
C ILE A 90 -16.52 -2.78 6.68
N VAL A 91 -15.53 -2.91 5.78
CA VAL A 91 -15.65 -2.56 4.35
C VAL A 91 -15.06 -3.68 3.49
N PRO A 92 -15.47 -3.80 2.20
CA PRO A 92 -15.08 -4.92 1.34
C PRO A 92 -13.57 -5.09 1.18
N ASP A 93 -12.88 -4.02 0.95
CA ASP A 93 -11.41 -3.88 0.94
C ASP A 93 -11.02 -2.41 1.12
N VAL A 94 -9.72 -2.14 1.18
CA VAL A 94 -9.23 -0.77 1.42
C VAL A 94 -9.66 0.18 0.31
N MET A 95 -9.57 -0.19 -0.97
CA MET A 95 -9.92 0.73 -2.07
C MET A 95 -11.41 1.04 -2.12
N LEU A 96 -12.28 0.03 -1.97
CA LEU A 96 -13.71 0.26 -1.88
C LEU A 96 -14.09 1.02 -0.60
N GLY A 97 -13.43 0.74 0.51
CA GLY A 97 -13.56 1.50 1.75
C GLY A 97 -13.20 2.97 1.57
N ILE A 98 -12.10 3.28 0.87
CA ILE A 98 -11.71 4.65 0.51
C ILE A 98 -12.80 5.34 -0.31
N VAL A 99 -13.35 4.67 -1.33
CA VAL A 99 -14.42 5.23 -2.15
C VAL A 99 -15.63 5.57 -1.30
N GLU A 100 -16.06 4.65 -0.43
CA GLU A 100 -17.20 4.91 0.47
C GLU A 100 -16.91 6.06 1.47
N MET A 101 -15.71 6.11 2.04
CA MET A 101 -15.32 7.23 2.91
C MET A 101 -15.28 8.56 2.16
N LEU A 102 -14.79 8.58 0.91
CA LEU A 102 -14.82 9.78 0.07
C LEU A 102 -16.26 10.22 -0.22
N ARG A 103 -17.19 9.30 -0.42
CA ARG A 103 -18.63 9.59 -0.60
C ARG A 103 -19.27 10.23 0.63
N LEU A 104 -18.76 9.93 1.82
CA LEU A 104 -19.25 10.55 3.06
C LEU A 104 -18.81 12.02 3.20
N VAL A 105 -17.63 12.37 2.66
CA VAL A 105 -16.99 13.66 2.90
C VAL A 105 -16.89 14.56 1.66
N THR A 106 -17.20 14.05 0.46
CA THR A 106 -17.20 14.78 -0.82
C THR A 106 -18.40 14.40 -1.66
N ASP A 107 -18.74 15.23 -2.64
CA ASP A 107 -19.75 15.00 -3.67
C ASP A 107 -19.11 14.73 -5.03
N ARG A 108 -19.88 14.24 -6.02
CA ARG A 108 -19.39 14.09 -7.40
C ARG A 108 -19.00 15.46 -7.96
N GLY A 109 -17.83 15.51 -8.63
CA GLY A 109 -17.25 16.76 -9.14
C GLY A 109 -16.30 17.46 -8.16
N ASP A 110 -16.32 17.08 -6.89
CA ASP A 110 -15.38 17.60 -5.89
C ASP A 110 -13.95 17.13 -6.12
N ALA A 111 -13.01 17.78 -5.44
CA ALA A 111 -11.58 17.49 -5.56
C ALA A 111 -11.09 16.51 -4.50
N VAL A 112 -10.24 15.59 -4.93
CA VAL A 112 -9.44 14.71 -4.05
C VAL A 112 -7.97 14.94 -4.37
N ILE A 113 -7.19 15.30 -3.36
CA ILE A 113 -5.76 15.57 -3.49
C ILE A 113 -4.97 14.32 -3.15
N VAL A 114 -3.90 14.04 -3.91
CA VAL A 114 -2.98 12.92 -3.72
C VAL A 114 -1.53 13.37 -3.87
N ASN A 115 -0.56 12.63 -3.32
CA ASN A 115 0.88 12.95 -3.38
C ASN A 115 1.65 12.03 -4.34
N PRO A 116 1.70 12.32 -5.65
CA PRO A 116 2.52 11.52 -6.55
C PRO A 116 4.04 11.68 -6.28
N PRO A 117 4.83 10.63 -6.66
CA PRO A 117 4.35 9.34 -7.20
C PRO A 117 3.59 8.56 -6.14
N VAL A 118 2.36 8.12 -6.42
CA VAL A 118 1.48 7.47 -5.46
C VAL A 118 0.76 6.27 -6.08
N TYR A 119 0.23 5.39 -5.24
CA TYR A 119 -0.47 4.18 -5.63
C TYR A 119 -1.46 4.41 -6.78
N ALA A 120 -1.14 3.82 -7.96
CA ALA A 120 -1.86 4.08 -9.21
C ALA A 120 -3.40 3.93 -9.13
N PRO A 121 -3.97 2.93 -8.41
CA PRO A 121 -5.42 2.85 -8.25
C PRO A 121 -6.09 4.07 -7.60
N PHE A 122 -5.38 4.94 -6.87
CA PHE A 122 -5.99 6.17 -6.34
C PHE A 122 -6.56 7.02 -7.47
N TYR A 123 -5.86 7.14 -8.59
CA TYR A 123 -6.34 7.90 -9.76
C TYR A 123 -7.62 7.30 -10.34
N ALA A 124 -7.59 6.00 -10.63
CA ALA A 124 -8.70 5.32 -11.26
C ALA A 124 -9.96 5.30 -10.38
N PHE A 125 -9.82 4.89 -9.09
CA PHE A 125 -10.97 4.79 -8.19
C PHE A 125 -11.61 6.14 -7.90
N VAL A 126 -10.80 7.20 -7.69
CA VAL A 126 -11.30 8.56 -7.47
C VAL A 126 -12.01 9.09 -8.71
N SER A 127 -11.41 8.92 -9.91
CA SER A 127 -11.99 9.42 -11.16
C SER A 127 -13.24 8.65 -11.57
N HIS A 128 -13.26 7.31 -11.44
CA HIS A 128 -14.45 6.48 -11.75
C HIS A 128 -15.63 6.80 -10.83
N ASP A 129 -15.35 7.22 -9.59
CA ASP A 129 -16.41 7.66 -8.68
C ASP A 129 -16.82 9.13 -8.92
N GLY A 130 -16.26 9.76 -9.95
CA GLY A 130 -16.66 11.08 -10.44
C GLY A 130 -16.08 12.24 -9.65
N ARG A 131 -14.97 12.06 -8.94
CA ARG A 131 -14.19 13.13 -8.30
C ARG A 131 -13.02 13.53 -9.20
N ARG A 132 -12.53 14.75 -9.00
CA ARG A 132 -11.35 15.25 -9.72
C ARG A 132 -10.10 15.01 -8.88
N VAL A 133 -9.08 14.41 -9.48
CA VAL A 133 -7.78 14.25 -8.82
C VAL A 133 -6.97 15.53 -8.97
N ILE A 134 -6.42 16.03 -7.87
CA ILE A 134 -5.45 17.13 -7.83
C ILE A 134 -4.15 16.57 -7.23
N GLN A 135 -3.04 16.86 -7.88
CA GLN A 135 -1.74 16.37 -7.45
C GLN A 135 -1.01 17.43 -6.61
N ALA A 136 -0.46 17.01 -5.47
CA ALA A 136 0.52 17.72 -4.65
C ALA A 136 1.77 16.81 -4.57
N PRO A 137 2.74 16.94 -5.51
CA PRO A 137 3.88 16.03 -5.57
C PRO A 137 4.66 15.95 -4.25
N LEU A 138 5.25 14.79 -3.98
CA LEU A 138 6.25 14.64 -2.94
C LEU A 138 7.51 15.44 -3.30
N ASP A 139 8.34 15.71 -2.30
CA ASP A 139 9.67 16.30 -2.53
C ASP A 139 10.66 15.31 -3.16
N GLY A 140 11.91 15.78 -3.41
CA GLY A 140 12.95 14.97 -4.04
C GLY A 140 13.39 13.76 -3.22
N ASP A 141 13.10 13.73 -1.93
CA ASP A 141 13.41 12.63 -1.00
C ASP A 141 12.20 11.69 -0.79
N GLY A 142 11.11 11.91 -1.54
CA GLY A 142 9.88 11.13 -1.42
C GLY A 142 9.10 11.39 -0.13
N ARG A 143 9.23 12.60 0.45
CA ARG A 143 8.54 13.05 1.65
C ARG A 143 7.37 13.97 1.29
N ILE A 144 6.45 14.17 2.23
CA ILE A 144 5.35 15.12 2.07
C ILE A 144 5.92 16.53 1.98
N ASP A 145 5.74 17.18 0.83
CA ASP A 145 6.03 18.60 0.63
C ASP A 145 4.84 19.42 1.12
N LEU A 146 4.99 20.02 2.30
CA LEU A 146 3.90 20.80 2.93
C LEU A 146 3.57 22.07 2.14
N ASP A 147 4.54 22.68 1.46
CA ASP A 147 4.30 23.87 0.64
C ASP A 147 3.50 23.51 -0.63
N ALA A 148 3.89 22.43 -1.32
CA ALA A 148 3.15 21.91 -2.46
C ALA A 148 1.73 21.46 -2.06
N LEU A 149 1.58 20.87 -0.86
CA LEU A 149 0.29 20.47 -0.31
C LEU A 149 -0.59 21.67 0.02
N GLU A 150 -0.03 22.73 0.62
CA GLU A 150 -0.74 23.98 0.89
C GLU A 150 -1.25 24.64 -0.40
N GLU A 151 -0.41 24.72 -1.43
CA GLU A 151 -0.82 25.23 -2.73
C GLU A 151 -1.94 24.41 -3.37
N ALA A 152 -1.87 23.08 -3.28
CA ALA A 152 -2.91 22.19 -3.79
C ALA A 152 -4.24 22.38 -3.04
N PHE A 153 -4.18 22.51 -1.70
CA PHE A 153 -5.36 22.79 -0.87
C PHE A 153 -5.99 24.14 -1.24
N ALA A 154 -5.17 25.18 -1.39
CA ALA A 154 -5.64 26.50 -1.78
C ALA A 154 -6.33 26.48 -3.17
N ARG A 155 -5.72 25.83 -4.17
CA ARG A 155 -6.30 25.69 -5.51
C ARG A 155 -7.63 24.91 -5.49
N ALA A 156 -7.65 23.79 -4.73
CA ALA A 156 -8.82 22.93 -4.67
C ALA A 156 -10.03 23.64 -4.03
N THR A 157 -9.80 24.32 -2.90
CA THR A 157 -10.85 25.01 -2.15
C THR A 157 -11.35 26.29 -2.84
N ALA A 158 -10.50 26.98 -3.61
CA ALA A 158 -10.89 28.15 -4.40
C ALA A 158 -11.94 27.84 -5.48
N SER A 159 -12.02 26.58 -5.94
CA SER A 159 -13.00 26.13 -6.94
C SER A 159 -14.42 25.97 -6.36
N GLY A 160 -14.59 26.08 -5.05
CA GLY A 160 -15.82 25.73 -4.34
C GLY A 160 -16.01 24.20 -4.21
N GLY A 161 -17.05 23.80 -3.47
CA GLY A 161 -17.29 22.39 -3.17
C GLY A 161 -16.49 21.89 -1.96
N ARG A 162 -16.62 20.58 -1.68
CA ARG A 162 -15.86 19.90 -0.63
C ARG A 162 -14.54 19.40 -1.19
N VAL A 163 -13.55 19.28 -0.33
CA VAL A 163 -12.22 18.80 -0.73
C VAL A 163 -11.78 17.72 0.24
N ALA A 164 -11.26 16.62 -0.30
CA ALA A 164 -10.59 15.59 0.51
C ALA A 164 -9.12 15.47 0.13
N TYR A 165 -8.32 15.03 1.08
CA TYR A 165 -6.94 14.63 0.87
C TYR A 165 -6.81 13.13 1.17
N LEU A 166 -6.37 12.37 0.19
CA LEU A 166 -6.13 10.93 0.30
C LEU A 166 -4.65 10.71 0.63
N LEU A 167 -4.37 10.54 1.91
CA LEU A 167 -3.04 10.29 2.45
C LEU A 167 -2.68 8.81 2.32
N CYS A 168 -1.48 8.50 1.86
CA CYS A 168 -0.90 7.15 1.85
C CYS A 168 0.14 7.02 2.97
N ASN A 169 -0.16 6.27 4.04
CA ASN A 169 0.66 6.22 5.26
C ASN A 169 0.80 4.79 5.81
N PRO A 170 1.91 4.06 5.65
CA PRO A 170 3.14 4.38 4.89
C PRO A 170 2.93 4.55 3.39
N HIS A 171 3.83 5.27 2.73
CA HIS A 171 3.68 5.68 1.35
C HIS A 171 4.08 4.58 0.35
N ASN A 172 3.24 4.34 -0.64
CA ASN A 172 3.49 3.48 -1.78
C ASN A 172 3.50 4.34 -3.06
N PRO A 173 4.61 4.42 -3.83
CA PRO A 173 5.66 3.41 -3.95
C PRO A 173 6.96 3.68 -3.18
N THR A 174 7.15 4.85 -2.57
CA THR A 174 8.45 5.30 -2.04
C THR A 174 8.91 4.52 -0.82
N GLY A 175 7.97 3.90 -0.07
CA GLY A 175 8.26 3.25 1.19
C GLY A 175 8.56 4.23 2.33
N SER A 176 8.31 5.52 2.14
CA SER A 176 8.46 6.53 3.18
C SER A 176 7.42 6.34 4.27
N VAL A 177 7.81 6.53 5.52
CA VAL A 177 6.92 6.57 6.68
C VAL A 177 6.87 8.01 7.15
N PRO A 178 5.73 8.70 7.01
CA PRO A 178 5.59 10.09 7.46
C PRO A 178 5.93 10.24 8.93
N THR A 179 6.67 11.29 9.26
CA THR A 179 7.00 11.65 10.65
C THR A 179 5.80 12.27 11.36
N VAL A 180 5.84 12.32 12.68
CA VAL A 180 4.82 13.02 13.48
C VAL A 180 4.72 14.49 13.06
N ASP A 181 5.85 15.16 12.80
CA ASP A 181 5.87 16.57 12.42
C ASP A 181 5.23 16.81 11.05
N GLU A 182 5.50 15.94 10.07
CA GLU A 182 4.82 15.99 8.75
C GLU A 182 3.32 15.78 8.90
N LEU A 183 2.90 14.79 9.68
CA LEU A 183 1.47 14.51 9.90
C LEU A 183 0.78 15.65 10.67
N CYS A 184 1.46 16.29 11.63
CA CYS A 184 0.98 17.50 12.30
C CYS A 184 0.84 18.66 11.30
N GLY A 185 1.81 18.84 10.40
CA GLY A 185 1.74 19.82 9.33
C GLY A 185 0.53 19.58 8.41
N VAL A 186 0.31 18.33 8.00
CA VAL A 186 -0.87 17.92 7.23
C VAL A 186 -2.16 18.27 7.98
N ALA A 187 -2.29 17.89 9.25
CA ALA A 187 -3.48 18.16 10.05
C ALA A 187 -3.75 19.67 10.21
N GLY A 188 -2.67 20.45 10.43
CA GLY A 188 -2.76 21.91 10.51
C GLY A 188 -3.27 22.56 9.21
N LEU A 189 -2.74 22.11 8.06
CA LEU A 189 -3.21 22.56 6.73
C LEU A 189 -4.66 22.12 6.48
N ALA A 190 -4.98 20.85 6.76
CA ALA A 190 -6.32 20.31 6.55
C ALA A 190 -7.39 21.12 7.31
N ARG A 191 -7.14 21.44 8.58
CA ARG A 191 -8.04 22.29 9.39
C ARG A 191 -8.15 23.70 8.83
N ARG A 192 -7.02 24.33 8.46
CA ARG A 192 -7.00 25.70 7.95
C ARG A 192 -7.80 25.84 6.64
N PHE A 193 -7.69 24.86 5.74
CA PHE A 193 -8.40 24.85 4.46
C PHE A 193 -9.74 24.11 4.49
N ARG A 194 -10.13 23.50 5.63
CA ARG A 194 -11.34 22.66 5.77
C ARG A 194 -11.34 21.48 4.78
N VAL A 195 -10.19 20.87 4.59
CA VAL A 195 -10.00 19.66 3.79
C VAL A 195 -10.16 18.43 4.68
N ARG A 196 -10.97 17.46 4.26
CA ARG A 196 -11.15 16.21 5.00
C ARG A 196 -10.08 15.21 4.60
N VAL A 197 -9.42 14.61 5.58
CA VAL A 197 -8.37 13.61 5.33
C VAL A 197 -8.94 12.20 5.41
N VAL A 198 -8.62 11.39 4.38
CA VAL A 198 -8.82 9.95 4.36
C VAL A 198 -7.44 9.30 4.29
N SER A 199 -7.02 8.60 5.34
CA SER A 199 -5.70 7.96 5.44
C SER A 199 -5.78 6.49 5.05
N ASP A 200 -5.05 6.11 3.99
CA ASP A 200 -4.81 4.71 3.65
C ASP A 200 -3.63 4.19 4.47
N GLU A 201 -3.94 3.35 5.47
CA GLU A 201 -2.97 2.79 6.41
C GLU A 201 -2.79 1.27 6.21
N ILE A 202 -3.05 0.76 5.01
CA ILE A 202 -2.94 -0.67 4.68
C ILE A 202 -1.55 -1.25 4.93
N HIS A 203 -0.51 -0.43 4.84
CA HIS A 203 0.89 -0.82 5.09
C HIS A 203 1.35 -0.57 6.52
N ALA A 204 0.50 -0.04 7.39
CA ALA A 204 0.82 0.34 8.77
C ALA A 204 1.53 -0.75 9.60
N PRO A 205 1.19 -2.06 9.49
CA PRO A 205 1.92 -3.07 10.23
C PRO A 205 3.29 -3.43 9.65
N VAL A 206 3.61 -2.97 8.42
CA VAL A 206 4.88 -3.30 7.73
C VAL A 206 5.84 -2.13 7.86
N ILE A 207 6.36 -1.93 9.06
CA ILE A 207 7.36 -0.92 9.38
C ILE A 207 8.70 -1.59 9.61
N LEU A 208 9.71 -1.12 8.90
CA LEU A 208 11.03 -1.71 8.91
C LEU A 208 11.91 -1.05 9.99
N SER A 209 12.96 -1.74 10.39
CA SER A 209 13.86 -1.31 11.48
C SER A 209 14.38 0.12 11.29
N GLY A 210 14.40 0.89 12.37
CA GLY A 210 14.82 2.28 12.36
C GLY A 210 13.70 3.30 12.08
N SER A 211 12.46 2.84 11.84
CA SER A 211 11.31 3.71 11.58
C SER A 211 10.16 3.43 12.55
N ARG A 212 9.25 4.38 12.69
CA ARG A 212 8.07 4.25 13.54
C ARG A 212 6.83 4.75 12.80
N PHE A 213 5.79 3.94 12.79
CA PHE A 213 4.48 4.34 12.29
C PHE A 213 3.73 5.17 13.34
N THR A 214 3.06 6.21 12.85
CA THR A 214 2.12 7.02 13.63
C THR A 214 0.76 6.93 12.93
N PRO A 215 -0.27 6.34 13.57
CA PRO A 215 -1.64 6.38 13.04
C PRO A 215 -2.08 7.83 12.86
N TYR A 216 -2.60 8.19 11.71
CA TYR A 216 -2.97 9.59 11.43
C TYR A 216 -4.01 10.13 12.43
N LEU A 217 -4.95 9.27 12.84
CA LEU A 217 -6.02 9.65 13.79
C LEU A 217 -5.52 9.92 15.23
N THR A 218 -4.24 9.67 15.52
CA THR A 218 -3.63 10.02 16.82
C THR A 218 -2.97 11.40 16.83
N VAL A 219 -2.91 12.05 15.66
CA VAL A 219 -2.27 13.34 15.50
C VAL A 219 -3.21 14.46 15.91
N PRO A 220 -2.77 15.43 16.74
CA PRO A 220 -3.58 16.59 17.08
C PRO A 220 -4.07 17.34 15.82
N GLY A 221 -5.36 17.59 15.71
CA GLY A 221 -5.96 18.22 14.56
C GLY A 221 -6.51 17.25 13.52
N ALA A 222 -6.42 15.92 13.74
CA ALA A 222 -6.97 14.90 12.87
C ALA A 222 -8.32 14.32 13.36
N GLU A 223 -8.98 14.99 14.30
CA GLU A 223 -10.18 14.49 14.96
C GLU A 223 -11.37 14.28 14.00
N ASP A 224 -11.42 14.99 12.88
CA ASP A 224 -12.45 14.88 11.85
C ASP A 224 -12.05 13.96 10.67
N ALA A 225 -10.88 13.31 10.74
CA ALA A 225 -10.38 12.47 9.68
C ALA A 225 -10.96 11.05 9.70
N LEU A 226 -10.75 10.34 8.59
CA LEU A 226 -11.06 8.92 8.43
C LEU A 226 -9.77 8.16 8.09
N ALA A 227 -9.67 6.91 8.52
CA ALA A 227 -8.56 6.03 8.15
C ALA A 227 -9.10 4.66 7.75
N VAL A 228 -8.31 3.89 7.00
CA VAL A 228 -8.64 2.51 6.66
C VAL A 228 -7.44 1.60 6.82
N ILE A 229 -7.66 0.43 7.41
CA ILE A 229 -6.64 -0.57 7.67
C ILE A 229 -7.08 -1.97 7.25
N SER A 230 -6.12 -2.83 6.93
CA SER A 230 -6.37 -4.22 6.57
C SER A 230 -5.14 -5.08 6.89
N ALA A 231 -5.35 -6.34 7.26
CA ALA A 231 -4.26 -7.32 7.39
C ALA A 231 -3.71 -7.79 6.02
N SER A 232 -4.34 -7.39 4.91
CA SER A 232 -4.08 -7.94 3.59
C SER A 232 -2.63 -7.81 3.11
N LYS A 233 -1.92 -6.75 3.50
CA LYS A 233 -0.52 -6.55 3.11
C LYS A 233 0.46 -7.19 4.09
N ALA A 234 0.23 -7.04 5.38
CA ALA A 234 1.16 -7.53 6.40
C ALA A 234 1.16 -9.07 6.55
N TRP A 235 0.02 -9.73 6.28
CA TRP A 235 -0.09 -11.20 6.36
C TRP A 235 -0.42 -11.86 5.02
N SER A 236 -0.24 -11.14 3.90
CA SER A 236 -0.46 -11.66 2.54
C SER A 236 -1.87 -12.21 2.28
N LEU A 237 -2.89 -11.50 2.75
CA LEU A 237 -4.31 -11.88 2.67
C LEU A 237 -5.09 -11.13 1.58
N SER A 238 -4.44 -10.59 0.55
CA SER A 238 -5.08 -9.70 -0.43
C SER A 238 -6.27 -10.32 -1.19
N GLY A 239 -6.32 -11.64 -1.29
CA GLY A 239 -7.45 -12.38 -1.88
C GLY A 239 -8.63 -12.58 -0.92
N LEU A 240 -8.41 -12.43 0.40
CA LEU A 240 -9.43 -12.52 1.44
C LEU A 240 -9.93 -11.10 1.75
N LYS A 241 -10.89 -10.66 0.97
CA LYS A 241 -11.38 -9.28 0.98
C LYS A 241 -12.02 -8.89 2.30
N ALA A 242 -11.35 -8.05 3.09
CA ALA A 242 -11.86 -7.38 4.28
C ALA A 242 -10.95 -6.20 4.65
N ALA A 243 -11.54 -5.13 5.16
CA ALA A 243 -10.84 -4.00 5.76
C ALA A 243 -11.70 -3.34 6.84
N LEU A 244 -11.10 -2.47 7.63
CA LEU A 244 -11.77 -1.71 8.67
C LEU A 244 -11.61 -0.22 8.39
N ALA A 245 -12.70 0.48 8.16
CA ALA A 245 -12.77 1.93 8.15
C ALA A 245 -12.85 2.42 9.60
N ILE A 246 -12.14 3.49 9.93
CA ILE A 246 -12.00 4.05 11.27
C ILE A 246 -12.25 5.55 11.19
N ALA A 247 -13.02 6.08 12.13
CA ALA A 247 -13.29 7.51 12.24
C ALA A 247 -12.58 8.13 13.44
N GLY A 248 -12.05 9.31 13.26
CA GLY A 248 -11.74 10.21 14.36
C GLY A 248 -12.99 10.58 15.16
N PRO A 249 -12.88 11.08 16.38
CA PRO A 249 -14.04 11.33 17.24
C PRO A 249 -15.06 12.30 16.62
N GLU A 250 -14.61 13.30 15.86
CA GLU A 250 -15.50 14.26 15.18
C GLU A 250 -16.08 13.71 13.87
N ALA A 251 -15.46 12.66 13.27
CA ALA A 251 -15.93 11.99 12.05
C ALA A 251 -16.86 10.78 12.32
N ALA A 252 -17.07 10.41 13.57
CA ALA A 252 -17.88 9.23 13.93
C ALA A 252 -19.33 9.31 13.38
N ALA A 253 -19.91 10.51 13.33
CA ALA A 253 -21.23 10.72 12.75
C ALA A 253 -21.25 10.51 11.22
N ASP A 254 -20.17 10.87 10.54
CA ASP A 254 -20.03 10.63 9.09
C ASP A 254 -19.95 9.14 8.82
N LEU A 255 -19.11 8.41 9.54
CA LEU A 255 -18.93 6.96 9.35
C LEU A 255 -20.25 6.18 9.57
N ARG A 256 -21.08 6.59 10.52
CA ARG A 256 -22.42 5.98 10.74
C ARG A 256 -23.40 6.17 9.58
N ARG A 257 -23.13 7.07 8.63
CA ARG A 257 -23.93 7.24 7.40
C ARG A 257 -23.51 6.28 6.29
N MET A 258 -22.48 5.46 6.51
CA MET A 258 -22.08 4.45 5.52
C MET A 258 -23.24 3.51 5.25
N PRO A 259 -23.62 3.25 3.98
CA PRO A 259 -24.72 2.37 3.65
C PRO A 259 -24.52 0.96 4.22
N GLU A 260 -25.59 0.36 4.74
CA GLU A 260 -25.53 -0.96 5.38
C GLU A 260 -25.00 -2.04 4.43
N GLU A 261 -25.35 -1.98 3.15
CA GLU A 261 -24.92 -2.92 2.14
C GLU A 261 -23.38 -2.99 1.96
N VAL A 262 -22.65 -1.94 2.33
CA VAL A 262 -21.18 -1.93 2.29
C VAL A 262 -20.62 -2.98 3.27
N SER A 263 -21.26 -3.14 4.42
CA SER A 263 -20.84 -4.13 5.43
C SER A 263 -21.06 -5.58 5.00
N HIS A 264 -21.86 -5.82 3.97
CA HIS A 264 -22.11 -7.16 3.40
C HIS A 264 -21.09 -7.52 2.31
N GLY A 265 -20.27 -6.59 1.86
CA GLY A 265 -19.27 -6.79 0.82
C GLY A 265 -18.01 -7.55 1.22
N PRO A 266 -17.54 -7.49 2.48
CA PRO A 266 -16.40 -8.30 2.91
C PRO A 266 -16.66 -9.80 2.83
N SER A 267 -15.62 -10.57 2.55
CA SER A 267 -15.67 -12.03 2.71
C SER A 267 -15.68 -12.39 4.19
N HIS A 268 -16.64 -13.23 4.62
CA HIS A 268 -16.67 -13.70 6.02
C HIS A 268 -15.38 -14.43 6.42
N LEU A 269 -14.86 -15.31 5.56
CA LEU A 269 -13.55 -15.93 5.75
C LEU A 269 -12.43 -14.88 5.76
N GLY A 270 -12.58 -13.79 5.01
CA GLY A 270 -11.68 -12.65 5.07
C GLY A 270 -11.70 -12.01 6.44
N VAL A 271 -12.87 -11.69 6.99
CA VAL A 271 -13.02 -11.10 8.33
C VAL A 271 -12.39 -11.99 9.40
N ILE A 272 -12.67 -13.31 9.36
CA ILE A 272 -12.07 -14.28 10.29
C ILE A 272 -10.53 -14.27 10.19
N GLY A 273 -10.00 -14.36 8.97
CA GLY A 273 -8.54 -14.39 8.75
C GLY A 273 -7.85 -13.11 9.17
N HIS A 274 -8.48 -11.95 8.90
CA HIS A 274 -7.93 -10.65 9.28
C HIS A 274 -7.98 -10.42 10.79
N ALA A 275 -9.09 -10.77 11.46
CA ALA A 275 -9.20 -10.69 12.91
C ALA A 275 -8.14 -11.57 13.60
N GLU A 276 -7.96 -12.80 13.13
CA GLU A 276 -6.95 -13.71 13.66
C GLU A 276 -5.53 -13.18 13.44
N ALA A 277 -5.24 -12.62 12.25
CA ALA A 277 -3.95 -12.03 11.93
C ALA A 277 -3.57 -10.90 12.91
N PHE A 278 -4.48 -9.96 13.18
CA PHE A 278 -4.25 -8.88 14.14
C PHE A 278 -4.16 -9.38 15.59
N ARG A 279 -4.95 -10.40 15.97
CA ARG A 279 -5.02 -10.91 17.34
C ARG A 279 -3.79 -11.75 17.71
N THR A 280 -3.40 -12.68 16.85
CA THR A 280 -2.40 -13.73 17.16
C THR A 280 -1.22 -13.80 16.18
N GLY A 281 -1.29 -13.11 15.05
CA GLY A 281 -0.26 -13.15 14.00
C GLY A 281 1.01 -12.32 14.31
N GLY A 282 1.17 -11.80 15.52
CA GLY A 282 2.25 -10.86 15.89
C GLY A 282 3.66 -11.45 15.73
N ASP A 283 3.92 -12.63 16.31
CA ASP A 283 5.24 -13.27 16.26
C ASP A 283 5.66 -13.64 14.82
N TRP A 284 4.69 -14.08 14.02
CA TRP A 284 4.95 -14.35 12.60
C TRP A 284 5.25 -13.06 11.83
N LEU A 285 4.54 -11.97 12.13
CA LEU A 285 4.81 -10.66 11.55
C LEU A 285 6.21 -10.15 11.92
N ASP A 286 6.64 -10.34 13.17
CA ASP A 286 7.97 -9.92 13.62
C ASP A 286 9.07 -10.69 12.86
N ALA A 287 8.91 -12.00 12.69
CA ALA A 287 9.83 -12.81 11.88
C ALA A 287 9.82 -12.39 10.38
N LEU A 288 8.66 -12.00 9.85
CA LEU A 288 8.56 -11.45 8.50
C LEU A 288 9.30 -10.11 8.37
N LEU A 289 9.13 -9.21 9.34
CA LEU A 289 9.80 -7.90 9.35
C LEU A 289 11.32 -8.04 9.39
N ASP A 290 11.84 -8.97 10.20
CA ASP A 290 13.27 -9.31 10.23
C ASP A 290 13.77 -9.81 8.86
N GLY A 291 12.99 -10.67 8.21
CA GLY A 291 13.27 -11.16 6.86
C GLY A 291 13.26 -10.04 5.80
N LEU A 292 12.28 -9.13 5.89
CA LEU A 292 12.19 -7.97 5.00
C LEU A 292 13.35 -6.98 5.21
N ASP A 293 13.80 -6.78 6.45
CA ASP A 293 14.97 -5.94 6.74
C ASP A 293 16.25 -6.53 6.16
N ALA A 294 16.41 -7.84 6.26
CA ALA A 294 17.53 -8.55 5.62
C ALA A 294 17.47 -8.39 4.09
N ASN A 295 16.30 -8.58 3.49
CA ASN A 295 16.11 -8.41 2.04
C ASN A 295 16.32 -6.97 1.58
N ARG A 296 15.85 -5.98 2.34
CA ARG A 296 16.06 -4.55 2.08
C ARG A 296 17.56 -4.20 2.04
N THR A 297 18.33 -4.79 2.93
CA THR A 297 19.79 -4.61 2.98
C THR A 297 20.46 -5.30 1.79
N LEU A 298 20.16 -6.58 1.58
CA LEU A 298 20.66 -7.35 0.45
C LEU A 298 20.35 -6.69 -0.90
N LEU A 299 19.14 -6.15 -1.05
CA LEU A 299 18.74 -5.43 -2.27
C LEU A 299 19.66 -4.23 -2.55
N GLY A 300 20.01 -3.46 -1.51
CA GLY A 300 20.95 -2.33 -1.66
C GLY A 300 22.33 -2.78 -2.14
N ASP A 301 22.87 -3.84 -1.54
CA ASP A 301 24.17 -4.40 -1.92
C ASP A 301 24.14 -4.93 -3.37
N LEU A 302 23.10 -5.67 -3.74
CA LEU A 302 22.94 -6.20 -5.10
C LEU A 302 22.79 -5.10 -6.16
N ILE A 303 22.05 -4.01 -5.86
CA ILE A 303 21.92 -2.86 -6.76
C ILE A 303 23.27 -2.18 -6.94
N ALA A 304 24.01 -1.95 -5.86
CA ALA A 304 25.33 -1.33 -5.94
C ALA A 304 26.32 -2.16 -6.78
N GLU A 305 26.24 -3.50 -6.70
CA GLU A 305 27.11 -4.41 -7.41
C GLU A 305 26.71 -4.58 -8.90
N HIS A 306 25.41 -4.74 -9.18
CA HIS A 306 24.95 -5.22 -10.49
C HIS A 306 24.24 -4.17 -11.35
N LEU A 307 23.75 -3.08 -10.77
CA LEU A 307 22.92 -2.08 -11.45
C LEU A 307 23.51 -0.67 -11.40
N PRO A 308 24.75 -0.45 -11.96
CA PRO A 308 25.33 0.89 -11.96
C PRO A 308 24.41 1.87 -12.72
N GLY A 309 24.14 3.02 -12.12
CA GLY A 309 23.19 4.03 -12.64
C GLY A 309 21.76 3.89 -12.12
N VAL A 310 21.44 2.88 -11.30
CA VAL A 310 20.18 2.79 -10.58
C VAL A 310 20.34 3.35 -9.16
N LYS A 311 19.51 4.32 -8.80
CA LYS A 311 19.50 4.85 -7.43
C LYS A 311 18.44 4.13 -6.60
N TYR A 312 18.79 3.76 -5.38
CA TYR A 312 17.95 3.08 -4.43
C TYR A 312 17.89 3.84 -3.13
N GLN A 313 16.72 4.41 -2.84
CA GLN A 313 16.41 4.93 -1.53
C GLN A 313 15.84 3.81 -0.65
N ARG A 314 16.48 3.55 0.48
CA ARG A 314 16.10 2.47 1.38
C ARG A 314 14.72 2.73 1.99
N PRO A 315 13.69 1.90 1.74
CA PRO A 315 12.35 2.14 2.25
C PRO A 315 12.30 2.02 3.78
N GLN A 316 11.49 2.83 4.41
CA GLN A 316 11.25 2.85 5.85
C GLN A 316 10.10 1.91 6.26
N GLY A 317 9.19 1.67 5.35
CA GLY A 317 8.05 0.77 5.51
C GLY A 317 7.69 0.11 4.18
N THR A 318 6.66 -0.70 4.18
CA THR A 318 6.26 -1.55 3.06
C THR A 318 7.28 -2.65 2.74
N TYR A 319 7.03 -3.42 1.68
CA TYR A 319 8.00 -4.36 1.10
C TYR A 319 8.24 -4.04 -0.38
N LEU A 320 8.14 -2.73 -0.70
CA LEU A 320 8.26 -2.19 -2.05
C LEU A 320 9.46 -1.24 -2.09
N ALA A 321 10.30 -1.41 -3.10
CA ALA A 321 11.44 -0.54 -3.37
C ALA A 321 11.14 0.32 -4.58
N TRP A 322 11.39 1.62 -4.48
CA TRP A 322 11.31 2.57 -5.58
C TRP A 322 12.70 2.83 -6.13
N LEU A 323 12.92 2.42 -7.39
CA LEU A 323 14.22 2.48 -8.03
C LEU A 323 14.22 3.56 -9.11
N ASP A 324 15.13 4.52 -9.00
CA ASP A 324 15.36 5.54 -10.03
C ASP A 324 16.30 4.97 -11.12
N CYS A 325 15.74 4.74 -12.28
CA CYS A 325 16.42 4.19 -13.44
C CYS A 325 16.71 5.25 -14.54
N ARG A 326 16.52 6.54 -14.26
CA ARG A 326 16.62 7.61 -15.27
C ARG A 326 18.00 7.71 -15.90
N GLU A 327 19.07 7.42 -15.15
CA GLU A 327 20.45 7.39 -15.69
C GLU A 327 20.69 6.26 -16.69
N LEU A 328 19.80 5.25 -16.78
CA LEU A 328 19.90 4.18 -17.78
C LEU A 328 19.43 4.62 -19.17
N GLY A 329 18.69 5.76 -19.26
CA GLY A 329 18.29 6.36 -20.53
C GLY A 329 17.21 5.62 -21.31
N PHE A 330 16.38 4.79 -20.64
CA PHE A 330 15.26 4.13 -21.31
C PHE A 330 14.11 5.11 -21.55
N GLU A 331 13.59 5.13 -22.79
CA GLU A 331 12.44 5.95 -23.14
C GLU A 331 11.19 5.48 -22.41
N ASP A 332 10.47 6.42 -21.80
CA ASP A 332 9.20 6.18 -21.12
C ASP A 332 8.07 6.84 -21.90
N THR A 333 7.47 6.07 -22.81
CA THR A 333 6.43 6.56 -23.73
C THR A 333 5.02 6.65 -23.10
N GLY A 334 4.84 6.12 -21.89
CA GLY A 334 3.54 6.08 -21.19
C GLY A 334 3.23 7.28 -20.30
N ALA A 335 4.13 8.26 -20.20
CA ALA A 335 3.97 9.36 -19.24
C ALA A 335 2.77 10.30 -19.51
N GLU A 336 2.36 10.46 -20.78
CA GLU A 336 1.21 11.29 -21.17
C GLU A 336 -0.12 10.62 -20.80
N GLU A 337 -0.25 9.31 -20.99
CA GLU A 337 -1.46 8.55 -20.65
C GLU A 337 -1.70 8.47 -19.14
N ALA A 338 -0.62 8.43 -18.35
CA ALA A 338 -0.71 8.47 -16.89
C ALA A 338 -1.26 9.80 -16.36
N ALA A 339 -0.94 10.91 -17.01
CA ALA A 339 -1.42 12.25 -16.63
C ALA A 339 -2.94 12.39 -16.85
N GLU A 340 -3.52 11.64 -17.78
CA GLU A 340 -4.96 11.63 -18.09
C GLU A 340 -5.76 10.64 -17.23
N GLY A 341 -5.12 9.88 -16.31
CA GLY A 341 -5.78 8.91 -15.44
C GLY A 341 -6.21 7.61 -16.16
N LEU A 342 -5.71 7.37 -17.36
CA LEU A 342 -6.02 6.21 -18.20
C LEU A 342 -5.04 5.05 -18.00
N ALA A 343 -3.88 5.28 -17.37
CA ALA A 343 -2.86 4.26 -17.15
C ALA A 343 -3.36 3.17 -16.19
N VAL A 344 -3.23 1.93 -16.62
CA VAL A 344 -3.59 0.75 -15.84
C VAL A 344 -2.33 0.24 -15.11
N VAL A 345 -2.49 -0.31 -13.90
CA VAL A 345 -1.38 -0.88 -13.09
C VAL A 345 -0.52 -1.89 -13.88
N ALA A 346 -1.06 -2.47 -14.94
CA ALA A 346 -0.39 -3.42 -15.83
C ALA A 346 0.32 -2.76 -17.03
N ASP A 347 0.20 -1.46 -17.23
CA ASP A 347 0.92 -0.76 -18.29
C ASP A 347 2.42 -0.82 -18.07
N LEU A 348 3.12 -1.24 -19.13
CA LEU A 348 4.56 -1.39 -19.10
C LEU A 348 5.22 -0.42 -20.08
N SER A 349 6.07 0.44 -19.55
CA SER A 349 6.84 1.42 -20.31
C SER A 349 8.25 1.54 -19.73
N GLY A 350 9.16 2.20 -20.44
CA GLY A 350 10.47 2.55 -19.98
C GLY A 350 11.27 1.37 -19.41
N PRO A 351 11.92 1.57 -18.25
CA PRO A 351 12.78 0.53 -17.68
C PRO A 351 12.04 -0.76 -17.31
N ALA A 352 10.77 -0.71 -16.91
CA ALA A 352 10.02 -1.92 -16.57
C ALA A 352 9.78 -2.81 -17.79
N ARG A 353 9.42 -2.22 -18.93
CA ARG A 353 9.29 -2.94 -20.21
C ARG A 353 10.63 -3.54 -20.61
N TRP A 354 11.68 -2.74 -20.55
CA TRP A 354 13.01 -3.19 -20.95
C TRP A 354 13.51 -4.37 -20.11
N PHE A 355 13.38 -4.32 -18.76
CA PHE A 355 13.78 -5.43 -17.89
C PHE A 355 12.91 -6.68 -18.09
N LEU A 356 11.62 -6.54 -18.39
CA LEU A 356 10.80 -7.68 -18.74
C LEU A 356 11.31 -8.39 -20.00
N ASP A 357 11.60 -7.63 -21.04
CA ASP A 357 11.94 -8.18 -22.35
C ASP A 357 13.36 -8.78 -22.36
N HIS A 358 14.33 -8.13 -21.69
CA HIS A 358 15.75 -8.49 -21.77
C HIS A 358 16.28 -9.26 -20.55
N ALA A 359 15.70 -9.01 -19.36
CA ALA A 359 16.12 -9.68 -18.13
C ALA A 359 15.13 -10.77 -17.67
N ARG A 360 13.92 -10.84 -18.25
CA ARG A 360 12.85 -11.73 -17.79
C ARG A 360 12.52 -11.49 -16.32
N VAL A 361 12.47 -10.22 -15.91
CA VAL A 361 12.07 -9.76 -14.58
C VAL A 361 10.92 -8.77 -14.76
N ALA A 362 9.76 -9.07 -14.15
CA ALA A 362 8.61 -8.19 -14.20
C ALA A 362 8.61 -7.24 -12.98
N LEU A 363 8.53 -5.94 -13.26
CA LEU A 363 8.47 -4.84 -12.30
C LEU A 363 7.24 -3.97 -12.61
N SER A 364 6.77 -3.14 -11.67
CA SER A 364 5.77 -2.13 -12.00
C SER A 364 6.43 -0.92 -12.64
N SER A 365 5.88 -0.42 -13.74
CA SER A 365 6.33 0.82 -14.38
C SER A 365 6.07 2.03 -13.50
N GLY A 366 7.03 2.94 -13.46
CA GLY A 366 6.94 4.12 -12.62
C GLY A 366 5.91 5.13 -13.08
N HIS A 367 5.72 5.31 -14.40
CA HIS A 367 4.80 6.30 -14.96
C HIS A 367 3.36 6.16 -14.43
N VAL A 368 2.88 4.94 -14.16
CA VAL A 368 1.51 4.71 -13.64
C VAL A 368 1.27 5.29 -12.24
N PHE A 369 2.34 5.69 -11.53
CA PHE A 369 2.24 6.31 -10.20
C PHE A 369 2.07 7.83 -10.27
N GLY A 370 1.97 8.40 -11.48
CA GLY A 370 1.73 9.84 -11.70
C GLY A 370 3.01 10.67 -11.78
N THR A 371 2.88 11.97 -11.53
CA THR A 371 3.99 12.94 -11.63
C THR A 371 5.22 12.46 -10.85
N GLY A 372 6.40 12.54 -11.47
CA GLY A 372 7.67 12.07 -10.89
C GLY A 372 7.90 10.57 -10.98
N GLY A 373 6.97 9.80 -11.57
CA GLY A 373 7.10 8.35 -11.71
C GLY A 373 7.87 7.89 -12.95
N ALA A 374 7.91 8.68 -14.02
CA ALA A 374 8.61 8.33 -15.26
C ALA A 374 10.08 8.01 -15.01
N GLY A 375 10.60 7.00 -15.70
CA GLY A 375 11.99 6.53 -15.55
C GLY A 375 12.28 5.74 -14.26
N HIS A 376 11.24 5.47 -13.45
CA HIS A 376 11.35 4.66 -12.23
C HIS A 376 10.71 3.29 -12.42
N VAL A 377 11.04 2.37 -11.50
CA VAL A 377 10.31 1.11 -11.33
C VAL A 377 10.05 0.84 -9.87
N ARG A 378 8.91 0.18 -9.58
CA ARG A 378 8.65 -0.36 -8.25
C ARG A 378 8.91 -1.86 -8.23
N LEU A 379 9.77 -2.29 -7.29
CA LEU A 379 10.16 -3.67 -7.07
C LEU A 379 9.59 -4.17 -5.75
N ASN A 380 8.94 -5.32 -5.75
CA ASN A 380 8.52 -6.06 -4.55
C ASN A 380 9.67 -6.97 -4.09
N PHE A 381 10.23 -6.71 -2.90
CA PHE A 381 11.31 -7.51 -2.32
C PHE A 381 10.85 -8.55 -1.26
N ALA A 382 9.53 -8.74 -1.11
CA ALA A 382 8.98 -9.77 -0.22
C ALA A 382 8.98 -11.16 -0.90
N THR A 383 10.15 -11.67 -1.13
CA THR A 383 10.45 -12.98 -1.72
C THR A 383 11.70 -13.57 -1.06
N SER A 384 12.12 -14.79 -1.42
CA SER A 384 13.36 -15.35 -0.88
C SER A 384 14.60 -14.60 -1.38
N GLN A 385 15.66 -14.60 -0.58
CA GLN A 385 16.96 -14.01 -0.96
C GLN A 385 17.49 -14.60 -2.27
N ALA A 386 17.28 -15.89 -2.51
CA ALA A 386 17.69 -16.55 -3.73
C ALA A 386 16.97 -15.99 -4.97
N ILE A 387 15.65 -15.75 -4.90
CA ILE A 387 14.87 -15.16 -6.00
C ILE A 387 15.26 -13.70 -6.21
N LEU A 388 15.45 -12.94 -5.13
CA LEU A 388 15.86 -11.55 -5.21
C LEU A 388 17.23 -11.39 -5.85
N THR A 389 18.22 -12.20 -5.42
CA THR A 389 19.57 -12.22 -6.00
C THR A 389 19.56 -12.58 -7.49
N GLU A 390 18.82 -13.64 -7.86
CA GLU A 390 18.73 -14.05 -9.27
C GLU A 390 18.07 -12.95 -10.12
N ALA A 391 17.01 -12.29 -9.62
CA ALA A 391 16.34 -11.22 -10.35
C ALA A 391 17.29 -10.04 -10.63
N ILE A 392 17.99 -9.55 -9.60
CA ILE A 392 18.91 -8.41 -9.76
C ILE A 392 20.10 -8.79 -10.63
N SER A 393 20.65 -10.00 -10.46
CA SER A 393 21.72 -10.50 -11.32
C SER A 393 21.29 -10.64 -12.79
N ARG A 394 20.04 -11.05 -13.08
CA ARG A 394 19.51 -11.05 -14.46
C ARG A 394 19.45 -9.64 -15.04
N MET A 395 18.96 -8.68 -14.24
CA MET A 395 18.90 -7.27 -14.66
C MET A 395 20.30 -6.74 -14.99
N GLY A 396 21.29 -6.99 -14.13
CA GLY A 396 22.69 -6.59 -14.37
C GLY A 396 23.27 -7.20 -15.66
N ARG A 397 23.17 -8.51 -15.83
CA ARG A 397 23.62 -9.21 -17.04
C ARG A 397 22.94 -8.70 -18.32
N ALA A 398 21.69 -8.27 -18.23
CA ALA A 398 20.98 -7.70 -19.37
C ALA A 398 21.54 -6.32 -19.74
N LEU A 399 21.83 -5.47 -18.74
CA LEU A 399 22.45 -4.16 -18.95
C LEU A 399 23.86 -4.25 -19.58
N GLU A 400 24.65 -5.24 -19.17
CA GLU A 400 26.00 -5.49 -19.78
C GLU A 400 25.91 -5.88 -21.26
N LYS A 401 24.88 -6.63 -21.65
CA LYS A 401 24.67 -7.09 -23.03
C LYS A 401 24.00 -6.04 -23.92
N GLY A 402 23.27 -5.11 -23.36
CA GLY A 402 22.54 -4.06 -24.07
C GLY A 402 23.35 -2.79 -24.31
N ARG A 403 24.57 -2.72 -23.72
CA ARG A 403 25.58 -1.70 -24.00
C ARG A 403 26.53 -2.21 -25.08
#